data_b59db441617bd8c71e37af6bbb7dc797
#
_entry.id   b59db441617bd8c71e37af6bbb7dc797
#
_cell.length_a   1.000
_cell.length_b   1.000
_cell.length_c   1.000
_cell.angle_alpha   90.00
_cell.angle_beta   90.00
_cell.angle_gamma   90.00
#
_symmetry.space_group_name_H-M   'P 1'
#
loop_
_entity.id
_entity.type
_entity.pdbx_description
1 polymer ?
#
loop_
_entity_poly.entity_id
_entity_poly.type
_entity_poly.pdbx_seq_one_letter_code
_entity_poly.pdbx_strand_id
1 'polypeptide(L)'
;MWRTFFNTLYILSYCIPTRTRRESFRREKLFDYHGKLNALRHAFPNEDWRHFRLAKGGGSLAFITPLGNVYKIRKFHTQDDSNAKFAHEKRITDAIAPLLDIQVPKIKIHHVGIYTVYETKFIPGKILMDMPLTKIRAHREDIGAELGRIIYTLFNAELPELANIRPDGVPNIGIIHGDMCSNILVNPKTMKITGIIDWEYAGFGSLKREFFGIFRVRRKMRMADIAPEAIWEYYRLRDLTLDKTK
;
A
#
# COMPACT_ATOMS: atom_id res chain seq x y z
N MET A 1 -16.67 5.63 -10.74
CA MET A 1 -16.85 6.96 -10.12
C MET A 1 -15.69 7.92 -10.45
N TRP A 2 -14.43 7.71 -10.00
CA TRP A 2 -13.33 8.67 -10.22
C TRP A 2 -13.02 8.97 -11.70
N ARG A 3 -13.06 7.96 -12.59
CA ARG A 3 -12.84 8.17 -14.02
C ARG A 3 -13.82 9.19 -14.64
N THR A 4 -15.11 9.02 -14.36
CA THR A 4 -16.16 9.95 -14.81
C THR A 4 -15.91 11.35 -14.26
N PHE A 5 -15.60 11.45 -12.96
CA PHE A 5 -15.27 12.72 -12.31
C PHE A 5 -14.11 13.45 -13.01
N PHE A 6 -12.98 12.77 -13.25
CA PHE A 6 -11.82 13.39 -13.91
C PHE A 6 -12.11 13.77 -15.36
N ASN A 7 -12.84 12.94 -16.09
CA ASN A 7 -13.22 13.27 -17.46
C ASN A 7 -14.13 14.52 -17.51
N THR A 8 -15.13 14.60 -16.64
CA THR A 8 -16.03 15.76 -16.56
C THR A 8 -15.26 17.03 -16.21
N LEU A 9 -14.43 17.00 -15.19
CA LEU A 9 -13.62 18.18 -14.80
C LEU A 9 -12.61 18.56 -15.88
N TYR A 10 -12.06 17.61 -16.62
CA TYR A 10 -11.17 17.92 -17.74
C TYR A 10 -11.91 18.69 -18.84
N ILE A 11 -13.12 18.24 -19.22
CA ILE A 11 -13.98 18.95 -20.18
C ILE A 11 -14.31 20.35 -19.66
N LEU A 12 -14.76 20.47 -18.42
CA LEU A 12 -15.06 21.77 -17.80
C LEU A 12 -13.85 22.70 -17.72
N SER A 13 -12.63 22.15 -17.68
CA SER A 13 -11.42 22.97 -17.68
C SER A 13 -11.26 23.82 -18.94
N TYR A 14 -11.88 23.45 -20.06
CA TYR A 14 -11.87 24.28 -21.29
C TYR A 14 -12.60 25.60 -21.11
N CYS A 15 -13.48 25.74 -20.13
CA CYS A 15 -14.11 27.01 -19.77
C CYS A 15 -13.12 27.97 -19.07
N ILE A 16 -11.92 27.54 -18.69
CA ILE A 16 -10.91 28.42 -18.11
C ILE A 16 -10.25 29.24 -19.21
N PRO A 17 -10.31 30.59 -19.15
CA PRO A 17 -10.02 31.46 -20.29
C PRO A 17 -8.58 31.38 -20.81
N THR A 18 -7.58 31.26 -19.89
CA THR A 18 -6.18 31.29 -20.31
C THR A 18 -5.57 29.88 -20.28
N ARG A 19 -4.67 29.59 -21.25
CA ARG A 19 -3.96 28.30 -21.34
C ARG A 19 -3.19 27.99 -20.05
N THR A 20 -2.44 28.97 -19.53
CA THR A 20 -1.63 28.81 -18.31
C THR A 20 -2.48 28.43 -17.10
N ARG A 21 -3.60 29.14 -16.86
CA ARG A 21 -4.52 28.81 -15.75
C ARG A 21 -5.16 27.44 -15.92
N ARG A 22 -5.49 27.07 -17.16
CA ARG A 22 -6.06 25.75 -17.47
C ARG A 22 -5.07 24.62 -17.21
N GLU A 23 -3.81 24.79 -17.61
CA GLU A 23 -2.75 23.81 -17.35
C GLU A 23 -2.44 23.69 -15.86
N SER A 24 -2.38 24.83 -15.14
CA SER A 24 -2.24 24.82 -13.66
C SER A 24 -3.40 24.07 -13.00
N PHE A 25 -4.64 24.35 -13.38
CA PHE A 25 -5.82 23.65 -12.88
C PHE A 25 -5.74 22.14 -13.14
N ARG A 26 -5.36 21.72 -14.36
CA ARG A 26 -5.23 20.30 -14.71
C ARG A 26 -4.16 19.62 -13.89
N ARG A 27 -3.02 20.27 -13.67
CA ARG A 27 -1.93 19.77 -12.83
C ARG A 27 -2.34 19.64 -11.37
N GLU A 28 -2.88 20.71 -10.80
CA GLU A 28 -3.17 20.79 -9.37
C GLU A 28 -4.45 20.05 -8.96
N LYS A 29 -5.52 20.18 -9.72
CA LYS A 29 -6.83 19.60 -9.37
C LYS A 29 -7.09 18.23 -9.99
N LEU A 30 -6.55 17.99 -11.18
CA LEU A 30 -6.71 16.73 -11.91
C LEU A 30 -5.46 15.85 -11.83
N PHE A 31 -4.39 16.28 -11.13
CA PHE A 31 -3.16 15.51 -10.95
C PHE A 31 -2.57 15.03 -12.28
N ASP A 32 -2.77 15.81 -13.34
CA ASP A 32 -2.39 15.47 -14.69
C ASP A 32 -2.90 14.08 -15.15
N TYR A 33 -4.11 13.75 -14.76
CA TYR A 33 -4.72 12.43 -15.02
C TYR A 33 -4.66 12.01 -16.47
N HIS A 34 -4.96 12.92 -17.41
CA HIS A 34 -4.99 12.60 -18.84
C HIS A 34 -3.59 12.41 -19.42
N GLY A 35 -2.60 13.20 -18.99
CA GLY A 35 -1.21 13.01 -19.37
C GLY A 35 -0.70 11.63 -18.91
N LYS A 36 -0.96 11.29 -17.65
CA LYS A 36 -0.60 9.98 -17.09
C LYS A 36 -1.27 8.82 -17.81
N LEU A 37 -2.58 8.93 -18.08
CA LEU A 37 -3.31 7.88 -18.81
C LEU A 37 -2.79 7.71 -20.24
N ASN A 38 -2.47 8.80 -20.94
CA ASN A 38 -1.91 8.71 -22.28
C ASN A 38 -0.52 8.09 -22.28
N ALA A 39 0.32 8.45 -21.31
CA ALA A 39 1.64 7.82 -21.13
C ALA A 39 1.52 6.31 -20.90
N LEU A 40 0.58 5.88 -20.03
CA LEU A 40 0.33 4.46 -19.80
C LEU A 40 -0.16 3.73 -21.05
N ARG A 41 -1.07 4.32 -21.81
CA ARG A 41 -1.56 3.73 -23.10
C ARG A 41 -0.45 3.51 -24.10
N HIS A 42 0.49 4.44 -24.16
CA HIS A 42 1.63 4.34 -25.07
C HIS A 42 2.64 3.27 -24.63
N ALA A 43 2.93 3.23 -23.32
CA ALA A 43 3.92 2.31 -22.77
C ALA A 43 3.42 0.88 -22.66
N PHE A 44 2.12 0.68 -22.46
CA PHE A 44 1.49 -0.62 -22.24
C PHE A 44 0.30 -0.82 -23.20
N PRO A 45 0.55 -0.93 -24.53
CA PRO A 45 -0.51 -0.97 -25.55
C PRO A 45 -1.37 -2.23 -25.50
N ASN A 46 -0.87 -3.30 -24.88
CA ASN A 46 -1.60 -4.57 -24.75
C ASN A 46 -2.64 -4.57 -23.61
N GLU A 47 -2.73 -3.50 -22.83
CA GLU A 47 -3.70 -3.36 -21.76
C GLU A 47 -5.04 -2.85 -22.29
N ASP A 48 -6.14 -3.33 -21.67
CA ASP A 48 -7.47 -2.78 -21.95
C ASP A 48 -7.72 -1.48 -21.19
N TRP A 49 -7.25 -0.39 -21.76
CA TRP A 49 -7.44 0.97 -21.23
C TRP A 49 -8.87 1.52 -21.43
N ARG A 50 -9.78 0.77 -22.03
CA ARG A 50 -11.20 1.17 -22.13
C ARG A 50 -11.96 0.82 -20.85
N HIS A 51 -11.62 -0.28 -20.21
CA HIS A 51 -12.36 -0.83 -19.08
C HIS A 51 -11.58 -0.81 -17.75
N PHE A 52 -10.50 -0.05 -17.64
CA PHE A 52 -9.75 0.05 -16.39
C PHE A 52 -10.57 0.71 -15.26
N ARG A 53 -10.25 0.36 -14.03
CA ARG A 53 -10.74 1.02 -12.82
C ARG A 53 -9.68 1.99 -12.31
N LEU A 54 -10.11 3.16 -11.84
CA LEU A 54 -9.23 4.12 -11.19
C LEU A 54 -9.47 4.10 -9.68
N ALA A 55 -8.41 3.80 -8.92
CA ALA A 55 -8.36 3.99 -7.49
C ALA A 55 -7.52 5.24 -7.17
N LYS A 56 -8.03 6.08 -6.26
CA LYS A 56 -7.37 7.31 -5.83
C LYS A 56 -6.91 7.11 -4.38
N GLY A 57 -5.63 6.80 -4.20
CA GLY A 57 -4.97 6.79 -2.90
C GLY A 57 -4.59 8.21 -2.43
N GLY A 58 -3.96 8.33 -1.25
CA GLY A 58 -3.44 9.59 -0.71
C GLY A 58 -2.44 10.26 -1.66
N GLY A 59 -1.37 9.59 -2.01
CA GLY A 59 -0.24 10.12 -2.78
C GLY A 59 -0.22 9.76 -4.26
N SER A 60 -1.00 8.76 -4.73
CA SER A 60 -0.92 8.22 -6.08
C SER A 60 -2.29 8.06 -6.73
N LEU A 61 -2.30 7.99 -8.07
CA LEU A 61 -3.38 7.43 -8.88
C LEU A 61 -3.00 5.98 -9.22
N ALA A 62 -3.91 5.05 -9.00
CA ALA A 62 -3.73 3.65 -9.36
C ALA A 62 -4.74 3.26 -10.46
N PHE A 63 -4.22 2.85 -11.59
CA PHE A 63 -4.97 2.38 -12.75
C PHE A 63 -4.97 0.84 -12.74
N ILE A 64 -6.12 0.23 -12.59
CA ILE A 64 -6.29 -1.23 -12.48
C ILE A 64 -6.94 -1.72 -13.75
N THR A 65 -6.21 -2.50 -14.53
CA THR A 65 -6.69 -3.01 -15.82
C THR A 65 -7.46 -4.33 -15.67
N PRO A 66 -8.30 -4.70 -16.64
CA PRO A 66 -8.99 -5.99 -16.63
C PRO A 66 -8.06 -7.21 -16.62
N LEU A 67 -6.83 -7.06 -17.15
CA LEU A 67 -5.79 -8.10 -17.09
C LEU A 67 -5.18 -8.28 -15.71
N GLY A 68 -5.65 -7.52 -14.72
CA GLY A 68 -5.20 -7.62 -13.34
C GLY A 68 -3.84 -6.96 -13.09
N ASN A 69 -3.43 -6.02 -13.93
CA ASN A 69 -2.27 -5.18 -13.67
C ASN A 69 -2.69 -3.89 -12.98
N VAL A 70 -1.82 -3.40 -12.09
CA VAL A 70 -1.99 -2.14 -11.36
C VAL A 70 -0.82 -1.23 -11.69
N TYR A 71 -1.13 -0.06 -12.21
CA TYR A 71 -0.15 0.97 -12.53
C TYR A 71 -0.36 2.17 -11.60
N LYS A 72 0.60 2.42 -10.68
CA LYS A 72 0.58 3.58 -9.79
C LYS A 72 1.48 4.68 -10.36
N ILE A 73 0.98 5.92 -10.35
CA ILE A 73 1.77 7.12 -10.67
C ILE A 73 1.49 8.16 -9.58
N ARG A 74 2.56 8.78 -9.06
CA ARG A 74 2.45 9.83 -8.03
C ARG A 74 1.67 11.04 -8.56
N LYS A 75 0.89 11.70 -7.68
CA LYS A 75 0.07 12.85 -8.04
C LYS A 75 0.91 14.10 -8.32
N PHE A 76 1.82 14.44 -7.41
CA PHE A 76 2.49 15.74 -7.37
C PHE A 76 4.02 15.68 -7.25
N HIS A 77 4.62 14.51 -7.28
CA HIS A 77 6.06 14.40 -7.07
C HIS A 77 6.83 14.55 -8.38
N THR A 78 8.07 15.02 -8.26
CA THR A 78 9.04 14.97 -9.35
C THR A 78 9.33 13.51 -9.73
N GLN A 79 9.97 13.29 -10.86
CA GLN A 79 10.37 11.96 -11.28
C GLN A 79 11.36 11.34 -10.28
N ASP A 80 12.32 12.12 -9.78
CA ASP A 80 13.32 11.67 -8.82
C ASP A 80 12.71 11.25 -7.48
N ASP A 81 11.81 12.06 -6.91
CA ASP A 81 11.07 11.69 -5.70
C ASP A 81 10.24 10.42 -5.89
N SER A 82 9.63 10.26 -7.07
CA SER A 82 8.84 9.08 -7.40
C SER A 82 9.72 7.84 -7.53
N ASN A 83 10.89 7.97 -8.16
CA ASN A 83 11.89 6.93 -8.28
C ASN A 83 12.36 6.46 -6.91
N ALA A 84 12.79 7.39 -6.05
CA ALA A 84 13.29 7.07 -4.72
C ALA A 84 12.25 6.32 -3.88
N LYS A 85 10.99 6.78 -3.88
CA LYS A 85 9.91 6.15 -3.11
C LYS A 85 9.52 4.78 -3.65
N PHE A 86 9.37 4.62 -4.96
CA PHE A 86 9.03 3.33 -5.55
C PHE A 86 10.19 2.33 -5.47
N ALA A 87 11.44 2.80 -5.58
CA ALA A 87 12.62 1.96 -5.36
C ALA A 87 12.71 1.48 -3.91
N HIS A 88 12.42 2.37 -2.95
CA HIS A 88 12.34 2.00 -1.53
C HIS A 88 11.24 0.96 -1.28
N GLU A 89 10.00 1.21 -1.73
CA GLU A 89 8.88 0.27 -1.59
C GLU A 89 9.22 -1.08 -2.23
N LYS A 90 9.77 -1.07 -3.45
CA LYS A 90 10.21 -2.29 -4.15
C LYS A 90 11.23 -3.08 -3.34
N ARG A 91 12.26 -2.41 -2.84
CA ARG A 91 13.34 -3.05 -2.07
C ARG A 91 12.80 -3.73 -0.82
N ILE A 92 11.91 -3.07 -0.08
CA ILE A 92 11.27 -3.65 1.10
C ILE A 92 10.41 -4.85 0.70
N THR A 93 9.53 -4.71 -0.31
CA THR A 93 8.62 -5.79 -0.71
C THR A 93 9.35 -7.00 -1.28
N ASP A 94 10.44 -6.80 -2.03
CA ASP A 94 11.27 -7.91 -2.53
C ASP A 94 11.92 -8.70 -1.38
N ALA A 95 12.38 -8.00 -0.33
CA ALA A 95 13.01 -8.64 0.83
C ALA A 95 12.02 -9.41 1.71
N ILE A 96 10.81 -8.87 1.93
CA ILE A 96 9.86 -9.46 2.86
C ILE A 96 8.90 -10.49 2.22
N ALA A 97 8.69 -10.43 0.90
CA ALA A 97 7.74 -11.32 0.22
C ALA A 97 8.02 -12.82 0.46
N PRO A 98 9.28 -13.31 0.51
CA PRO A 98 9.56 -14.72 0.79
C PRO A 98 9.23 -15.17 2.22
N LEU A 99 9.05 -14.22 3.15
CA LEU A 99 8.83 -14.49 4.57
C LEU A 99 7.34 -14.67 4.92
N LEU A 100 6.45 -14.26 4.02
CA LEU A 100 5.03 -14.14 4.31
C LEU A 100 4.19 -15.08 3.44
N ASP A 101 3.25 -15.77 4.07
CA ASP A 101 2.27 -16.64 3.39
C ASP A 101 1.11 -15.86 2.74
N ILE A 102 1.17 -14.52 2.77
CA ILE A 102 0.20 -13.62 2.16
C ILE A 102 0.81 -12.91 0.95
N GLN A 103 -0.04 -12.35 0.09
CA GLN A 103 0.46 -11.65 -1.08
C GLN A 103 1.02 -10.26 -0.71
N VAL A 104 2.20 -9.99 -1.23
CA VAL A 104 2.88 -8.69 -1.18
C VAL A 104 3.10 -8.22 -2.62
N PRO A 105 2.99 -6.92 -2.93
CA PRO A 105 3.19 -6.41 -4.28
C PRO A 105 4.58 -6.77 -4.83
N LYS A 106 4.63 -7.44 -5.99
CA LYS A 106 5.87 -7.61 -6.77
C LYS A 106 5.97 -6.43 -7.73
N ILE A 107 6.89 -5.52 -7.44
CA ILE A 107 6.97 -4.22 -8.08
C ILE A 107 7.94 -4.23 -9.26
N LYS A 108 7.49 -3.69 -10.40
CA LYS A 108 8.35 -3.26 -11.49
C LYS A 108 8.25 -1.75 -11.63
N ILE A 109 9.38 -1.10 -11.90
CA ILE A 109 9.46 0.35 -12.08
C ILE A 109 9.77 0.63 -13.54
N HIS A 110 8.98 1.51 -14.15
CA HIS A 110 9.14 1.94 -15.53
C HIS A 110 9.28 3.46 -15.59
N HIS A 111 10.06 3.94 -16.55
CA HIS A 111 10.19 5.34 -16.87
C HIS A 111 9.44 5.62 -18.17
N VAL A 112 8.38 6.39 -18.12
CA VAL A 112 7.50 6.68 -19.26
C VAL A 112 7.39 8.20 -19.44
N GLY A 113 8.20 8.74 -20.33
CA GLY A 113 8.33 10.19 -20.48
C GLY A 113 8.81 10.83 -19.18
N ILE A 114 8.00 11.75 -18.67
CA ILE A 114 8.27 12.47 -17.41
C ILE A 114 7.75 11.72 -16.16
N TYR A 115 7.16 10.55 -16.32
CA TYR A 115 6.53 9.81 -15.22
C TYR A 115 7.36 8.59 -14.83
N THR A 116 7.44 8.35 -13.53
CA THR A 116 7.80 7.04 -13.00
C THR A 116 6.52 6.26 -12.73
N VAL A 117 6.46 5.07 -13.28
CA VAL A 117 5.33 4.15 -13.19
C VAL A 117 5.72 2.95 -12.36
N TYR A 118 4.95 2.68 -11.33
CA TYR A 118 5.00 1.46 -10.55
C TYR A 118 3.99 0.47 -11.13
N GLU A 119 4.44 -0.69 -11.56
CA GLU A 119 3.60 -1.80 -12.02
C GLU A 119 3.62 -2.94 -11.02
N THR A 120 2.45 -3.50 -10.71
CA THR A 120 2.30 -4.75 -9.94
C THR A 120 1.05 -5.50 -10.38
N LYS A 121 0.90 -6.75 -9.92
CA LYS A 121 -0.35 -7.49 -10.07
C LYS A 121 -1.38 -7.06 -9.03
N PHE A 122 -2.65 -7.10 -9.42
CA PHE A 122 -3.76 -6.87 -8.50
C PHE A 122 -3.83 -8.00 -7.48
N ILE A 123 -3.81 -7.65 -6.21
CA ILE A 123 -4.02 -8.58 -5.10
C ILE A 123 -5.52 -8.65 -4.82
N PRO A 124 -6.16 -9.83 -5.00
CA PRO A 124 -7.59 -9.97 -4.75
C PRO A 124 -7.94 -9.79 -3.27
N GLY A 125 -9.04 -9.08 -3.01
CA GLY A 125 -9.52 -8.85 -1.66
C GLY A 125 -10.29 -7.55 -1.53
N LYS A 126 -10.77 -7.27 -0.33
CA LYS A 126 -11.32 -5.98 0.09
C LYS A 126 -10.48 -5.44 1.23
N ILE A 127 -10.35 -4.14 1.29
CA ILE A 127 -9.72 -3.48 2.43
C ILE A 127 -10.48 -3.87 3.70
N LEU A 128 -9.77 -4.36 4.71
CA LEU A 128 -10.34 -4.81 5.98
C LEU A 128 -11.19 -3.70 6.63
N MET A 129 -10.71 -2.46 6.58
CA MET A 129 -11.42 -1.29 7.09
C MET A 129 -12.76 -1.00 6.39
N ASP A 130 -12.95 -1.51 5.18
CA ASP A 130 -14.20 -1.33 4.42
C ASP A 130 -15.21 -2.49 4.64
N MET A 131 -14.82 -3.49 5.43
CA MET A 131 -15.71 -4.60 5.78
C MET A 131 -16.72 -4.17 6.85
N PRO A 132 -17.92 -4.78 6.90
CA PRO A 132 -18.89 -4.54 7.97
C PRO A 132 -18.29 -4.82 9.34
N LEU A 133 -18.53 -3.92 10.32
CA LEU A 133 -17.98 -4.06 11.67
C LEU A 133 -18.38 -5.38 12.34
N THR A 134 -19.61 -5.85 12.09
CA THR A 134 -20.12 -7.14 12.58
C THR A 134 -19.27 -8.31 12.10
N LYS A 135 -18.83 -8.29 10.83
CA LYS A 135 -17.92 -9.32 10.30
C LYS A 135 -16.54 -9.24 10.91
N ILE A 136 -15.99 -8.02 11.06
CA ILE A 136 -14.69 -7.83 11.69
C ILE A 136 -14.72 -8.39 13.11
N ARG A 137 -15.74 -8.06 13.90
CA ARG A 137 -15.89 -8.54 15.28
C ARG A 137 -16.07 -10.05 15.38
N ALA A 138 -16.82 -10.65 14.47
CA ALA A 138 -17.01 -12.10 14.42
C ALA A 138 -15.72 -12.88 14.12
N HIS A 139 -14.73 -12.25 13.48
CA HIS A 139 -13.45 -12.87 13.10
C HIS A 139 -12.23 -12.19 13.75
N ARG A 140 -12.42 -11.39 14.81
CA ARG A 140 -11.35 -10.57 15.40
C ARG A 140 -10.17 -11.40 15.89
N GLU A 141 -10.42 -12.57 16.47
CA GLU A 141 -9.40 -13.46 17.00
C GLU A 141 -8.52 -14.02 15.88
N ASP A 142 -9.14 -14.56 14.83
CA ASP A 142 -8.42 -15.10 13.67
C ASP A 142 -7.59 -14.04 12.95
N ILE A 143 -8.21 -12.86 12.67
CA ILE A 143 -7.54 -11.75 11.99
C ILE A 143 -6.41 -11.21 12.86
N GLY A 144 -6.66 -11.06 14.17
CA GLY A 144 -5.66 -10.57 15.12
C GLY A 144 -4.48 -11.53 15.23
N ALA A 145 -4.74 -12.82 15.38
CA ALA A 145 -3.69 -13.83 15.44
C ALA A 145 -2.86 -13.89 14.15
N GLU A 146 -3.51 -13.83 12.98
CA GLU A 146 -2.81 -13.79 11.69
C GLU A 146 -1.94 -12.53 11.57
N LEU A 147 -2.47 -11.37 11.95
CA LEU A 147 -1.75 -10.11 11.94
C LEU A 147 -0.58 -10.10 12.93
N GLY A 148 -0.76 -10.64 14.13
CA GLY A 148 0.30 -10.81 15.13
C GLY A 148 1.46 -11.65 14.60
N ARG A 149 1.17 -12.76 13.90
CA ARG A 149 2.20 -13.59 13.24
C ARG A 149 2.95 -12.82 12.17
N ILE A 150 2.24 -12.08 11.31
CA ILE A 150 2.86 -11.26 10.27
C ILE A 150 3.82 -10.23 10.90
N ILE A 151 3.36 -9.49 11.92
CA ILE A 151 4.19 -8.49 12.61
C ILE A 151 5.39 -9.16 13.29
N TYR A 152 5.20 -10.33 13.92
CA TYR A 152 6.29 -11.08 14.54
C TYR A 152 7.34 -11.49 13.50
N THR A 153 6.92 -12.06 12.37
CA THR A 153 7.80 -12.47 11.28
C THR A 153 8.60 -11.29 10.74
N LEU A 154 7.95 -10.18 10.44
CA LEU A 154 8.61 -8.98 9.90
C LEU A 154 9.58 -8.35 10.90
N PHE A 155 9.16 -8.20 12.16
CA PHE A 155 9.95 -7.49 13.16
C PHE A 155 11.23 -8.25 13.56
N ASN A 156 11.19 -9.58 13.52
CA ASN A 156 12.31 -10.45 13.90
C ASN A 156 13.08 -10.99 12.68
N ALA A 157 12.74 -10.55 11.47
CA ALA A 157 13.43 -11.00 10.27
C ALA A 157 14.87 -10.46 10.20
N GLU A 158 15.81 -11.35 9.90
CA GLU A 158 17.15 -10.99 9.51
C GLU A 158 17.18 -10.77 8.00
N LEU A 159 17.37 -9.52 7.57
CA LEU A 159 17.34 -9.09 6.16
C LEU A 159 18.64 -8.38 5.81
N PRO A 160 19.70 -9.14 5.47
CA PRO A 160 21.02 -8.59 5.13
C PRO A 160 20.96 -7.58 3.98
N GLU A 161 20.06 -7.79 3.01
CA GLU A 161 19.84 -6.90 1.88
C GLU A 161 19.29 -5.52 2.26
N LEU A 162 18.76 -5.40 3.47
CA LEU A 162 18.28 -4.13 4.04
C LEU A 162 19.24 -3.54 5.09
N ALA A 163 20.37 -4.17 5.37
CA ALA A 163 21.30 -3.75 6.44
C ALA A 163 21.75 -2.29 6.30
N ASN A 164 21.97 -1.81 5.07
CA ASN A 164 22.41 -0.44 4.80
C ASN A 164 21.35 0.65 5.04
N ILE A 165 20.09 0.29 5.26
CA ILE A 165 19.02 1.24 5.66
C ILE A 165 18.62 1.06 7.12
N ARG A 166 19.25 0.13 7.85
CA ARG A 166 19.04 -0.04 9.29
C ARG A 166 19.78 1.05 10.05
N PRO A 167 19.10 1.82 10.91
CA PRO A 167 19.77 2.81 11.75
C PRO A 167 20.78 2.16 12.72
N ASP A 168 21.99 2.68 12.73
CA ASP A 168 23.05 2.19 13.61
C ASP A 168 22.76 2.51 15.09
N GLY A 169 23.07 1.57 15.97
CA GLY A 169 22.99 1.76 17.41
C GLY A 169 21.58 1.92 18.00
N VAL A 170 20.52 1.73 17.19
CA VAL A 170 19.13 1.82 17.68
C VAL A 170 18.66 0.42 18.09
N PRO A 171 18.45 0.15 19.40
CA PRO A 171 18.00 -1.14 19.86
C PRO A 171 16.50 -1.36 19.61
N ASN A 172 16.09 -2.62 19.60
CA ASN A 172 14.68 -3.03 19.54
C ASN A 172 13.89 -2.46 18.35
N ILE A 173 14.52 -2.47 17.16
CA ILE A 173 13.88 -2.14 15.89
C ILE A 173 13.89 -3.34 14.96
N GLY A 174 12.80 -3.52 14.23
CA GLY A 174 12.63 -4.50 13.16
C GLY A 174 11.91 -3.88 11.98
N ILE A 175 11.65 -4.67 10.96
CA ILE A 175 10.84 -4.20 9.83
C ILE A 175 9.40 -4.01 10.28
N ILE A 176 8.86 -2.84 10.00
CA ILE A 176 7.46 -2.47 10.20
C ILE A 176 6.85 -1.97 8.90
N HIS A 177 5.55 -2.07 8.76
CA HIS A 177 4.83 -1.49 7.62
C HIS A 177 4.67 0.03 7.76
N GLY A 178 4.45 0.50 8.97
CA GLY A 178 4.33 1.93 9.29
C GLY A 178 2.98 2.58 8.97
N ASP A 179 2.12 1.94 8.16
CA ASP A 179 0.72 2.38 7.85
C ASP A 179 -0.17 1.16 7.52
N MET A 180 -0.13 0.13 8.35
CA MET A 180 -0.79 -1.15 8.07
C MET A 180 -2.32 -1.06 8.06
N CYS A 181 -2.90 -0.21 8.90
CA CYS A 181 -4.34 -0.16 9.18
C CYS A 181 -5.25 -0.08 7.95
N SER A 182 -4.90 0.74 6.96
CA SER A 182 -5.72 0.96 5.75
C SER A 182 -5.34 0.07 4.56
N ASN A 183 -4.35 -0.80 4.74
CA ASN A 183 -3.66 -1.48 3.65
C ASN A 183 -3.76 -3.02 3.71
N ILE A 184 -4.51 -3.56 4.69
CA ILE A 184 -4.79 -4.99 4.82
C ILE A 184 -5.94 -5.38 3.89
N LEU A 185 -5.71 -6.36 3.04
CA LEU A 185 -6.70 -6.98 2.17
C LEU A 185 -7.18 -8.29 2.79
N VAL A 186 -8.49 -8.50 2.79
CA VAL A 186 -9.11 -9.75 3.25
C VAL A 186 -10.03 -10.35 2.18
N ASN A 187 -10.15 -11.66 2.19
CA ASN A 187 -11.22 -12.33 1.46
C ASN A 187 -12.57 -11.98 2.12
N PRO A 188 -13.53 -11.37 1.41
CA PRO A 188 -14.77 -10.88 2.02
C PRO A 188 -15.71 -12.00 2.50
N LYS A 189 -15.46 -13.26 2.10
CA LYS A 189 -16.26 -14.42 2.54
C LYS A 189 -15.65 -15.07 3.78
N THR A 190 -14.34 -15.32 3.78
CA THR A 190 -13.64 -16.07 4.85
C THR A 190 -12.97 -15.17 5.88
N MET A 191 -12.86 -13.87 5.60
CA MET A 191 -12.15 -12.87 6.40
C MET A 191 -10.65 -13.14 6.61
N LYS A 192 -10.06 -14.15 5.96
CA LYS A 192 -8.61 -14.39 5.96
C LYS A 192 -7.88 -13.26 5.24
N ILE A 193 -6.71 -12.89 5.74
CA ILE A 193 -5.83 -11.89 5.11
C ILE A 193 -5.33 -12.46 3.78
N THR A 194 -5.54 -11.75 2.68
CA THR A 194 -5.08 -12.14 1.34
C THR A 194 -3.81 -11.43 0.93
N GLY A 195 -3.54 -10.28 1.51
CA GLY A 195 -2.33 -9.52 1.25
C GLY A 195 -2.28 -8.19 1.97
N ILE A 196 -1.12 -7.56 1.92
CA ILE A 196 -0.87 -6.22 2.45
C ILE A 196 -0.24 -5.38 1.34
N ILE A 197 -0.75 -4.16 1.14
CA ILE A 197 -0.35 -3.24 0.06
C ILE A 197 0.17 -1.93 0.62
N ASP A 198 0.80 -1.12 -0.25
CA ASP A 198 1.22 0.27 0.05
C ASP A 198 2.32 0.36 1.12
N TRP A 199 3.46 -0.25 0.83
CA TRP A 199 4.63 -0.35 1.71
C TRP A 199 5.56 0.89 1.66
N GLU A 200 5.05 2.04 1.21
CA GLU A 200 5.86 3.25 1.03
C GLU A 200 6.44 3.82 2.35
N TYR A 201 5.82 3.49 3.49
CA TYR A 201 6.27 3.89 4.83
C TYR A 201 6.99 2.78 5.59
N ALA A 202 7.16 1.62 4.96
CA ALA A 202 7.80 0.48 5.58
C ALA A 202 9.31 0.70 5.75
N GLY A 203 9.88 0.09 6.77
CA GLY A 203 11.29 0.17 7.08
C GLY A 203 11.58 -0.23 8.51
N PHE A 204 12.80 0.03 8.99
CA PHE A 204 13.14 -0.25 10.38
C PHE A 204 12.44 0.72 11.34
N GLY A 205 11.77 0.18 12.32
CA GLY A 205 11.03 0.95 13.30
C GLY A 205 10.70 0.15 14.56
N SER A 206 10.10 0.81 15.55
CA SER A 206 9.71 0.16 16.80
C SER A 206 8.35 -0.51 16.70
N LEU A 207 8.14 -1.58 17.46
CA LEU A 207 6.82 -2.22 17.62
C LEU A 207 5.75 -1.23 18.09
N LYS A 208 6.12 -0.29 18.99
CA LYS A 208 5.21 0.76 19.44
C LYS A 208 4.66 1.56 18.26
N ARG A 209 5.50 1.90 17.28
CA ARG A 209 5.06 2.62 16.08
C ARG A 209 4.12 1.78 15.22
N GLU A 210 4.41 0.49 15.05
CA GLU A 210 3.58 -0.43 14.26
C GLU A 210 2.21 -0.62 14.91
N PHE A 211 2.17 -1.00 16.19
CA PHE A 211 0.91 -1.16 16.90
C PHE A 211 0.13 0.14 17.04
N PHE A 212 0.82 1.28 17.25
CA PHE A 212 0.17 2.58 17.24
C PHE A 212 -0.47 2.89 15.88
N GLY A 213 0.15 2.49 14.78
CA GLY A 213 -0.41 2.56 13.44
C GLY A 213 -1.73 1.79 13.32
N ILE A 214 -1.81 0.60 13.93
CA ILE A 214 -3.03 -0.22 13.98
C ILE A 214 -4.10 0.44 14.86
N PHE A 215 -3.72 1.02 16.00
CA PHE A 215 -4.63 1.75 16.91
C PHE A 215 -5.01 3.15 16.39
N ARG A 216 -4.24 3.75 15.49
CA ARG A 216 -4.42 5.13 15.02
C ARG A 216 -5.65 5.27 14.13
N VAL A 217 -6.79 5.11 14.74
CA VAL A 217 -8.08 5.22 14.09
C VAL A 217 -8.63 6.63 14.25
N ARG A 218 -8.22 7.53 13.41
CA ARG A 218 -9.05 8.70 13.14
C ARG A 218 -10.25 8.24 12.30
N ARG A 219 -11.40 8.04 12.95
CA ARG A 219 -12.78 7.91 12.40
C ARG A 219 -13.44 6.53 12.30
N LYS A 220 -12.78 5.39 12.41
CA LYS A 220 -13.51 4.11 12.43
C LYS A 220 -12.77 3.15 13.36
N MET A 221 -13.25 2.97 14.58
CA MET A 221 -12.68 2.10 15.63
C MET A 221 -12.60 0.60 15.24
N ARG A 222 -12.56 0.28 13.96
CA ARG A 222 -12.66 -1.08 13.43
C ARG A 222 -11.45 -1.95 13.74
N MET A 223 -10.26 -1.32 13.86
CA MET A 223 -9.03 -2.04 14.19
C MET A 223 -8.80 -2.18 15.69
N ALA A 224 -9.46 -1.36 16.52
CA ALA A 224 -9.35 -1.44 17.98
C ALA A 224 -9.78 -2.80 18.54
N ASP A 225 -10.71 -3.48 17.86
CA ASP A 225 -11.18 -4.82 18.24
C ASP A 225 -10.17 -5.93 17.85
N ILE A 226 -9.21 -5.65 16.96
CA ILE A 226 -8.23 -6.63 16.43
C ILE A 226 -6.86 -6.45 17.08
N ALA A 227 -6.51 -5.20 17.45
CA ALA A 227 -5.18 -4.87 17.92
C ALA A 227 -4.77 -5.62 19.21
N PRO A 228 -5.64 -5.82 20.23
CA PRO A 228 -5.30 -6.62 21.40
C PRO A 228 -4.89 -8.05 21.04
N GLU A 229 -5.62 -8.69 20.13
CA GLU A 229 -5.36 -10.06 19.70
C GLU A 229 -4.03 -10.15 18.92
N ALA A 230 -3.73 -9.16 18.08
CA ALA A 230 -2.46 -9.08 17.36
C ALA A 230 -1.27 -8.87 18.31
N ILE A 231 -1.41 -8.02 19.31
CA ILE A 231 -0.39 -7.80 20.33
C ILE A 231 -0.18 -9.07 21.16
N TRP A 232 -1.26 -9.70 21.60
CA TRP A 232 -1.18 -10.95 22.38
C TRP A 232 -0.45 -12.04 21.60
N GLU A 233 -0.81 -12.27 20.34
CA GLU A 233 -0.18 -13.29 19.50
C GLU A 233 1.31 -12.98 19.24
N TYR A 234 1.66 -11.72 19.00
CA TYR A 234 3.07 -11.32 18.85
C TYR A 234 3.90 -11.72 20.08
N TYR A 235 3.44 -11.37 21.29
CA TYR A 235 4.17 -11.65 22.52
C TYR A 235 4.19 -13.14 22.84
N ARG A 236 3.11 -13.88 22.57
CA ARG A 236 3.07 -15.34 22.70
C ARG A 236 4.15 -16.01 21.85
N LEU A 237 4.32 -15.62 20.60
CA LEU A 237 5.34 -16.15 19.70
C LEU A 237 6.75 -15.81 20.17
N ARG A 238 6.97 -14.58 20.62
CA ARG A 238 8.25 -14.15 21.19
C ARG A 238 8.65 -14.99 22.39
N ASP A 239 7.74 -15.21 23.32
CA ASP A 239 8.02 -15.96 24.54
C ASP A 239 8.31 -17.44 24.25
N LEU A 240 7.58 -18.07 23.31
CA LEU A 240 7.86 -19.42 22.82
C LEU A 240 9.25 -19.55 22.16
N THR A 241 9.76 -18.49 21.55
CA THR A 241 11.10 -18.49 20.94
C THR A 241 12.18 -18.40 22.03
N LEU A 242 11.96 -17.56 23.04
CA LEU A 242 12.89 -17.44 24.18
C LEU A 242 13.01 -18.72 25.00
N ASP A 243 11.92 -19.47 25.16
CA ASP A 243 11.94 -20.75 25.90
C ASP A 243 12.71 -21.87 25.15
N LYS A 244 12.75 -21.81 23.81
CA LYS A 244 13.51 -22.79 23.00
C LYS A 244 15.03 -22.51 22.96
N THR A 245 15.46 -21.35 23.41
CA THR A 245 16.88 -20.94 23.43
C THR A 245 17.52 -21.09 24.79
N LYS A 246 16.78 -21.59 25.80
CA LYS A 246 17.26 -22.01 27.10
C LYS A 246 17.50 -23.53 27.13
#